data_42cda14366b7b117bbdae7e8b67266fb
#
_entry.id   42cda14366b7b117bbdae7e8b67266fb
#
_cell.length_a   1.000
_cell.length_b   1.000
_cell.length_c   1.000
_cell.angle_alpha   90.00
_cell.angle_beta   90.00
_cell.angle_gamma   90.00
#
_symmetry.space_group_name_H-M   'P 1'
#
loop_
_entity.id
_entity.type
_entity.pdbx_description
1 polymer ?
#
loop_
_entity_poly.entity_id
_entity_poly.type
_entity_poly.pdbx_seq_one_letter_code
_entity_poly.pdbx_strand_id
1 'polypeptide(L)'
;MPTPSSTKRVKGVQIYRPIVYGNIATPITKENRTSNLPPEHTHRWTVSVKGVYDEDISYFVKRVQFKLHETYTNATRTLDAPPFEVSETGWGEFDIHIKIFFRTESGEKPLQLYHHLTLHPFGPDKEIAKEQNRPVHAYQYEEILFNEPTEAMYEVLTSNKAPELAPKRTGKIMYAQDTEGEEEDRLAEAIKQVQELKEETRKKLIDKEKALAEMKAATGKYPKS
;
A
#
# COMPACT_ATOMS: atom_id res chain seq x y z
N MET A 1 0.22 -4.24 41.80
CA MET A 1 0.01 -5.42 40.93
C MET A 1 -0.93 -4.96 39.83
N PRO A 2 -0.58 -5.13 38.54
CA PRO A 2 -1.55 -4.82 37.48
C PRO A 2 -2.71 -5.80 37.62
N THR A 3 -3.92 -5.27 37.65
CA THR A 3 -5.18 -6.03 37.59
C THR A 3 -5.13 -6.92 36.34
N PRO A 4 -5.51 -8.21 36.43
CA PRO A 4 -5.60 -9.04 35.22
C PRO A 4 -6.60 -8.36 34.26
N SER A 5 -6.16 -8.06 33.05
CA SER A 5 -7.04 -7.52 32.03
C SER A 5 -8.17 -8.51 31.83
N SER A 6 -9.42 -8.04 31.99
CA SER A 6 -10.60 -8.86 31.77
C SER A 6 -10.51 -9.44 30.36
N THR A 7 -10.42 -10.76 30.24
CA THR A 7 -10.47 -11.48 28.96
C THR A 7 -11.89 -11.60 28.43
N LYS A 8 -12.86 -11.02 29.16
CA LYS A 8 -14.26 -11.04 28.76
C LYS A 8 -14.48 -10.13 27.55
N ARG A 9 -15.15 -10.69 26.53
CA ARG A 9 -15.41 -10.01 25.26
C ARG A 9 -16.86 -9.52 25.18
N VAL A 10 -17.06 -8.40 24.51
CA VAL A 10 -18.38 -7.81 24.24
C VAL A 10 -18.94 -8.47 22.99
N LYS A 11 -19.85 -9.42 23.18
CA LYS A 11 -20.42 -10.23 22.08
C LYS A 11 -21.28 -9.41 21.12
N GLY A 12 -21.24 -9.78 19.84
CA GLY A 12 -22.06 -9.19 18.79
C GLY A 12 -21.68 -7.75 18.43
N VAL A 13 -20.52 -7.26 18.85
CA VAL A 13 -20.03 -5.91 18.58
C VAL A 13 -18.83 -5.98 17.65
N GLN A 14 -18.85 -5.15 16.62
CA GLN A 14 -17.72 -4.89 15.73
C GLN A 14 -17.40 -3.39 15.76
N ILE A 15 -16.13 -3.05 15.90
CA ILE A 15 -15.65 -1.66 15.86
C ILE A 15 -14.47 -1.58 14.91
N TYR A 16 -14.55 -0.69 13.92
CA TYR A 16 -13.45 -0.47 12.99
C TYR A 16 -12.60 0.75 13.36
N ARG A 17 -11.36 0.73 12.90
CA ARG A 17 -10.43 1.86 12.97
C ARG A 17 -9.71 2.01 11.65
N PRO A 18 -9.94 3.12 10.94
CA PRO A 18 -9.24 3.38 9.69
C PRO A 18 -7.78 3.74 9.96
N ILE A 19 -6.90 3.22 9.14
CA ILE A 19 -5.49 3.56 9.11
C ILE A 19 -5.04 3.81 7.68
N VAL A 20 -3.95 4.53 7.56
CA VAL A 20 -3.23 4.71 6.30
C VAL A 20 -1.80 4.25 6.53
N TYR A 21 -1.29 3.42 5.62
CA TYR A 21 0.11 3.02 5.62
C TYR A 21 0.70 3.11 4.21
N GLY A 22 1.98 3.35 4.14
CA GLY A 22 2.65 3.52 2.86
C GLY A 22 3.87 4.39 2.95
N ASN A 23 4.33 4.91 1.81
CA ASN A 23 5.52 5.73 1.76
C ASN A 23 5.35 7.03 0.97
N ILE A 24 6.20 8.00 1.35
CA ILE A 24 6.57 9.14 0.53
C ILE A 24 8.00 8.93 0.07
N ALA A 25 8.29 9.17 -1.22
CA ALA A 25 9.64 9.15 -1.75
C ALA A 25 9.93 10.45 -2.50
N THR A 26 11.09 11.06 -2.21
CA THR A 26 11.54 12.30 -2.84
C THR A 26 12.85 12.06 -3.58
N PRO A 27 12.97 12.40 -4.87
CA PRO A 27 14.21 12.28 -5.61
C PRO A 27 15.34 13.11 -4.99
N ILE A 28 16.54 12.56 -4.96
CA ILE A 28 17.75 13.25 -4.56
C ILE A 28 18.35 13.92 -5.79
N THR A 29 18.22 15.24 -5.85
CA THR A 29 18.84 16.09 -6.90
C THR A 29 20.21 16.59 -6.46
N LYS A 30 20.93 17.24 -7.37
CA LYS A 30 22.23 17.86 -7.04
C LYS A 30 22.10 18.93 -5.95
N GLU A 31 20.96 19.64 -5.94
CA GLU A 31 20.70 20.76 -5.02
C GLU A 31 20.36 20.27 -3.60
N ASN A 32 19.73 19.09 -3.45
CA ASN A 32 19.30 18.57 -2.16
C ASN A 32 20.17 17.41 -1.63
N ARG A 33 21.23 17.02 -2.37
CA ARG A 33 22.18 15.97 -1.96
C ARG A 33 23.09 16.46 -0.87
N THR A 34 23.16 15.74 0.23
CA THR A 34 24.12 15.99 1.31
C THR A 34 25.41 15.18 1.09
N SER A 35 26.55 15.69 1.55
CA SER A 35 27.89 15.12 1.30
C SER A 35 28.12 13.70 1.83
N ASN A 36 27.33 13.27 2.80
CA ASN A 36 27.44 11.95 3.45
C ASN A 36 26.51 10.88 2.85
N LEU A 37 25.77 11.20 1.79
CA LEU A 37 24.93 10.20 1.12
C LEU A 37 25.77 9.34 0.15
N PRO A 38 25.58 8.03 0.16
CA PRO A 38 26.17 7.16 -0.85
C PRO A 38 25.81 7.65 -2.26
N PRO A 39 26.76 7.66 -3.21
CA PRO A 39 26.52 8.20 -4.55
C PRO A 39 25.41 7.48 -5.32
N GLU A 40 25.22 6.20 -5.05
CA GLU A 40 24.18 5.36 -5.67
C GLU A 40 22.76 5.64 -5.15
N HIS A 41 22.58 6.30 -4.00
CA HIS A 41 21.26 6.59 -3.47
C HIS A 41 20.58 7.69 -4.28
N THR A 42 19.40 7.38 -4.81
CA THR A 42 18.62 8.24 -5.73
C THR A 42 17.40 8.88 -5.06
N HIS A 43 16.92 8.33 -3.96
CA HIS A 43 15.71 8.80 -3.28
C HIS A 43 15.90 8.85 -1.76
N ARG A 44 15.22 9.81 -1.13
CA ARG A 44 14.86 9.78 0.30
C ARG A 44 13.43 9.27 0.38
N TRP A 45 13.16 8.38 1.31
CA TRP A 45 11.82 7.87 1.50
C TRP A 45 11.48 7.72 2.98
N THR A 46 10.20 7.82 3.28
CA THR A 46 9.65 7.60 4.61
C THR A 46 8.46 6.67 4.48
N VAL A 47 8.50 5.53 5.16
CA VAL A 47 7.36 4.63 5.33
C VAL A 47 6.72 4.89 6.67
N SER A 48 5.38 4.91 6.72
CA SER A 48 4.63 5.22 7.94
C SER A 48 3.34 4.42 8.07
N VAL A 49 2.86 4.31 9.31
CA VAL A 49 1.51 3.86 9.67
C VAL A 49 0.88 4.96 10.53
N LYS A 50 -0.25 5.48 10.13
CA LYS A 50 -0.89 6.63 10.77
C LYS A 50 -2.41 6.61 10.62
N GLY A 51 -3.09 7.47 11.34
CA GLY A 51 -4.51 7.76 11.11
C GLY A 51 -4.75 8.46 9.79
N VAL A 52 -5.97 8.43 9.28
CA VAL A 52 -6.35 8.96 7.95
C VAL A 52 -6.09 10.47 7.84
N TYR A 53 -6.26 11.19 8.93
CA TYR A 53 -6.03 12.63 9.03
C TYR A 53 -4.85 12.98 9.94
N ASP A 54 -3.87 12.08 10.00
CA ASP A 54 -2.70 12.19 10.89
C ASP A 54 -3.05 12.21 12.38
N GLU A 55 -4.25 11.71 12.75
CA GLU A 55 -4.66 11.59 14.16
C GLU A 55 -3.84 10.53 14.90
N ASP A 56 -3.75 10.70 16.20
CA ASP A 56 -3.04 9.76 17.07
C ASP A 56 -3.77 8.41 17.13
N ILE A 57 -3.09 7.34 16.74
CA ILE A 57 -3.56 5.96 16.78
C ILE A 57 -2.99 5.17 17.97
N SER A 58 -2.19 5.79 18.84
CA SER A 58 -1.52 5.13 19.98
C SER A 58 -2.49 4.63 21.05
N TYR A 59 -3.75 5.08 21.03
CA TYR A 59 -4.78 4.57 21.94
C TYR A 59 -5.15 3.10 21.66
N PHE A 60 -4.94 2.58 20.43
CA PHE A 60 -5.13 1.16 20.11
C PHE A 60 -3.87 0.48 19.57
N VAL A 61 -2.94 1.22 18.97
CA VAL A 61 -1.63 0.72 18.50
C VAL A 61 -0.60 0.92 19.60
N LYS A 62 0.02 -0.15 20.05
CA LYS A 62 1.10 -0.11 21.06
C LYS A 62 2.45 0.09 20.42
N ARG A 63 2.69 -0.55 19.25
CA ARG A 63 3.99 -0.67 18.62
C ARG A 63 3.81 -0.95 17.14
N VAL A 64 4.70 -0.42 16.32
CA VAL A 64 4.81 -0.79 14.90
C VAL A 64 6.24 -1.23 14.63
N GLN A 65 6.38 -2.32 13.89
CA GLN A 65 7.66 -2.86 13.44
C GLN A 65 7.70 -2.87 11.92
N PHE A 66 8.73 -2.27 11.36
CA PHE A 66 9.02 -2.28 9.93
C PHE A 66 10.23 -3.19 9.68
N LYS A 67 10.08 -4.17 8.81
CA LYS A 67 11.19 -5.00 8.33
C LYS A 67 11.54 -4.57 6.91
N LEU A 68 12.66 -3.88 6.79
CA LEU A 68 13.26 -3.40 5.55
C LEU A 68 14.04 -4.53 4.85
N HIS A 69 14.55 -4.24 3.67
CA HIS A 69 15.47 -5.13 2.97
C HIS A 69 16.75 -5.35 3.79
N GLU A 70 17.34 -6.53 3.70
CA GLU A 70 18.49 -6.96 4.50
C GLU A 70 19.78 -6.11 4.30
N THR A 71 19.85 -5.38 3.19
CA THR A 71 20.96 -4.46 2.91
C THR A 71 21.00 -3.24 3.83
N TYR A 72 19.89 -2.91 4.49
CA TYR A 72 19.85 -1.81 5.46
C TYR A 72 20.39 -2.23 6.82
N THR A 73 21.25 -1.41 7.39
CA THR A 73 21.71 -1.63 8.76
C THR A 73 20.53 -1.64 9.72
N ASN A 74 20.46 -2.64 10.60
CA ASN A 74 19.30 -2.86 11.48
C ASN A 74 17.99 -2.90 10.70
N ALA A 75 17.88 -3.81 9.72
CA ALA A 75 16.73 -3.92 8.83
C ALA A 75 15.37 -4.00 9.55
N THR A 76 15.33 -4.43 10.80
CA THR A 76 14.12 -4.43 11.62
C THR A 76 14.08 -3.20 12.51
N ARG A 77 13.14 -2.31 12.24
CA ARG A 77 12.91 -1.07 13.00
C ARG A 77 11.66 -1.21 13.83
N THR A 78 11.76 -0.96 15.11
CA THR A 78 10.64 -1.10 16.06
C THR A 78 10.39 0.23 16.75
N LEU A 79 9.16 0.72 16.68
CA LEU A 79 8.71 1.99 17.24
C LEU A 79 7.62 1.72 18.28
N ASP A 80 7.84 2.15 19.50
CA ASP A 80 6.94 1.95 20.65
C ASP A 80 6.03 3.16 20.91
N ALA A 81 6.20 4.23 20.14
CA ALA A 81 5.39 5.46 20.24
C ALA A 81 5.31 6.14 18.86
N PRO A 82 4.24 6.91 18.60
CA PRO A 82 4.16 7.74 17.40
C PRO A 82 5.24 8.85 17.38
N PRO A 83 5.63 9.34 16.18
CA PRO A 83 5.14 8.91 14.89
C PRO A 83 5.67 7.51 14.50
N PHE A 84 4.78 6.63 14.03
CA PHE A 84 5.18 5.31 13.56
C PHE A 84 5.69 5.40 12.13
N GLU A 85 6.91 5.91 11.97
CA GLU A 85 7.54 6.12 10.68
C GLU A 85 9.04 5.80 10.69
N VAL A 86 9.56 5.40 9.54
CA VAL A 86 10.97 5.13 9.29
C VAL A 86 11.39 5.85 8.04
N SER A 87 12.43 6.67 8.15
CA SER A 87 13.03 7.41 7.03
C SER A 87 14.40 6.84 6.70
N GLU A 88 14.64 6.61 5.41
CA GLU A 88 15.90 6.10 4.88
C GLU A 88 16.18 6.70 3.49
N THR A 89 17.30 6.32 2.92
CA THR A 89 17.64 6.64 1.53
C THR A 89 18.02 5.37 0.78
N GLY A 90 17.80 5.35 -0.53
CA GLY A 90 18.13 4.19 -1.35
C GLY A 90 17.88 4.42 -2.84
N TRP A 91 18.03 3.37 -3.62
CA TRP A 91 17.83 3.38 -5.08
C TRP A 91 16.85 2.32 -5.57
N GLY A 92 16.56 1.32 -4.75
CA GLY A 92 15.74 0.16 -5.14
C GLY A 92 14.38 0.14 -4.42
N GLU A 93 13.38 -0.38 -5.11
CA GLU A 93 12.06 -0.69 -4.62
C GLU A 93 12.04 -2.12 -4.08
N PHE A 94 11.37 -2.36 -2.96
CA PHE A 94 11.27 -3.67 -2.30
C PHE A 94 10.04 -3.73 -1.40
N ASP A 95 9.68 -4.93 -0.96
CA ASP A 95 8.56 -5.13 -0.05
C ASP A 95 8.97 -4.92 1.40
N ILE A 96 8.29 -4.00 2.07
CA ILE A 96 8.42 -3.73 3.50
C ILE A 96 7.36 -4.53 4.25
N HIS A 97 7.78 -5.39 5.16
CA HIS A 97 6.85 -6.08 6.05
C HIS A 97 6.57 -5.23 7.27
N ILE A 98 5.31 -4.85 7.47
CA ILE A 98 4.81 -4.01 8.56
C ILE A 98 4.06 -4.90 9.55
N LYS A 99 4.42 -4.83 10.83
CA LYS A 99 3.74 -5.56 11.90
C LYS A 99 3.22 -4.59 12.94
N ILE A 100 1.91 -4.54 13.09
CA ILE A 100 1.22 -3.67 14.04
C ILE A 100 0.86 -4.49 15.28
N PHE A 101 1.32 -4.05 16.43
CA PHE A 101 1.01 -4.65 17.73
C PHE A 101 -0.02 -3.77 18.43
N PHE A 102 -1.10 -4.36 18.82
CA PHE A 102 -2.15 -3.68 19.53
C PHE A 102 -1.83 -3.54 21.03
N ARG A 103 -2.57 -2.68 21.70
CA ARG A 103 -2.52 -2.57 23.15
C ARG A 103 -2.80 -3.93 23.80
N THR A 104 -2.15 -4.20 24.93
CA THR A 104 -2.26 -5.48 25.62
C THR A 104 -3.70 -5.80 26.02
N GLU A 105 -4.47 -4.76 26.31
CA GLU A 105 -5.89 -4.83 26.69
C GLU A 105 -6.78 -5.39 25.57
N SER A 106 -6.34 -5.30 24.31
CA SER A 106 -7.11 -5.83 23.19
C SER A 106 -7.18 -7.36 23.17
N GLY A 107 -6.13 -8.04 23.66
CA GLY A 107 -5.99 -9.48 23.54
C GLY A 107 -5.84 -9.97 22.08
N GLU A 108 -5.64 -9.04 21.14
CA GLU A 108 -5.55 -9.35 19.72
C GLU A 108 -4.12 -9.73 19.28
N LYS A 109 -4.04 -10.57 18.27
CA LYS A 109 -2.75 -10.91 17.64
C LYS A 109 -2.25 -9.72 16.81
N PRO A 110 -0.92 -9.59 16.65
CA PRO A 110 -0.38 -8.58 15.76
C PRO A 110 -0.89 -8.73 14.34
N LEU A 111 -1.25 -7.61 13.72
CA LEU A 111 -1.60 -7.52 12.30
C LEU A 111 -0.32 -7.46 11.45
N GLN A 112 -0.31 -8.17 10.33
CA GLN A 112 0.78 -8.15 9.38
C GLN A 112 0.31 -7.58 8.05
N LEU A 113 1.04 -6.58 7.56
CA LEU A 113 0.80 -5.91 6.29
C LEU A 113 2.08 -5.95 5.46
N TYR A 114 1.94 -5.84 4.15
CA TYR A 114 3.03 -5.70 3.20
C TYR A 114 2.83 -4.42 2.41
N HIS A 115 3.89 -3.66 2.29
CA HIS A 115 3.90 -2.45 1.49
C HIS A 115 5.06 -2.50 0.50
N HIS A 116 4.75 -2.38 -0.80
CA HIS A 116 5.77 -2.22 -1.81
C HIS A 116 6.29 -0.79 -1.81
N LEU A 117 7.56 -0.60 -1.41
CA LEU A 117 8.20 0.70 -1.43
C LEU A 117 8.24 1.22 -2.86
N THR A 118 7.54 2.29 -3.13
CA THR A 118 7.45 2.92 -4.46
C THR A 118 8.27 4.19 -4.48
N LEU A 119 9.29 4.24 -5.32
CA LEU A 119 10.20 5.38 -5.48
C LEU A 119 9.89 6.19 -6.73
N HIS A 120 9.38 5.55 -7.76
CA HIS A 120 9.17 6.14 -9.07
C HIS A 120 7.72 6.52 -9.33
N PRO A 121 7.45 7.65 -10.00
CA PRO A 121 6.10 8.04 -10.36
C PRO A 121 5.39 6.98 -11.21
N PHE A 122 4.10 6.82 -11.00
CA PHE A 122 3.22 5.90 -11.72
C PHE A 122 1.98 6.65 -12.24
N GLY A 123 1.18 5.95 -13.06
CA GLY A 123 -0.02 6.54 -13.65
C GLY A 123 0.23 7.33 -14.94
N PRO A 124 -0.79 8.03 -15.48
CA PRO A 124 -0.73 8.70 -16.78
C PRO A 124 0.27 9.86 -16.80
N ASP A 125 0.48 10.56 -15.69
CA ASP A 125 1.34 11.75 -15.60
C ASP A 125 2.77 11.42 -15.16
N LYS A 126 3.18 10.14 -15.18
CA LYS A 126 4.46 9.68 -14.65
C LYS A 126 5.68 10.40 -15.24
N GLU A 127 5.69 10.68 -16.54
CA GLU A 127 6.81 11.35 -17.21
C GLU A 127 6.93 12.81 -16.75
N ILE A 128 5.80 13.52 -16.64
CA ILE A 128 5.76 14.91 -16.17
C ILE A 128 6.21 14.98 -14.70
N ALA A 129 5.72 14.05 -13.87
CA ALA A 129 6.10 13.98 -12.47
C ALA A 129 7.60 13.70 -12.28
N LYS A 130 8.18 12.84 -13.14
CA LYS A 130 9.60 12.53 -13.16
C LYS A 130 10.45 13.75 -13.56
N GLU A 131 10.07 14.44 -14.64
CA GLU A 131 10.78 15.67 -15.09
C GLU A 131 10.76 16.76 -14.04
N GLN A 132 9.65 16.88 -13.32
CA GLN A 132 9.49 17.88 -12.26
C GLN A 132 10.03 17.45 -10.89
N ASN A 133 10.63 16.25 -10.79
CA ASN A 133 11.11 15.68 -9.53
C ASN A 133 10.05 15.71 -8.41
N ARG A 134 8.78 15.46 -8.77
CA ARG A 134 7.68 15.45 -7.78
C ARG A 134 7.85 14.31 -6.79
N PRO A 135 7.56 14.53 -5.49
CA PRO A 135 7.48 13.44 -4.53
C PRO A 135 6.44 12.40 -4.95
N VAL A 136 6.77 11.14 -4.73
CA VAL A 136 5.86 10.01 -4.95
C VAL A 136 5.15 9.70 -3.63
N HIS A 137 3.83 9.62 -3.67
CA HIS A 137 2.99 9.25 -2.55
C HIS A 137 2.34 7.91 -2.86
N ALA A 138 2.76 6.85 -2.17
CA ALA A 138 2.22 5.51 -2.32
C ALA A 138 1.64 5.05 -0.97
N TYR A 139 0.38 5.38 -0.73
CA TYR A 139 -0.34 5.02 0.49
C TYR A 139 -1.51 4.12 0.19
N GLN A 140 -1.86 3.30 1.18
CA GLN A 140 -3.02 2.42 1.18
C GLN A 140 -3.89 2.75 2.40
N TYR A 141 -5.19 2.74 2.18
CA TYR A 141 -6.20 2.86 3.23
C TYR A 141 -6.67 1.48 3.63
N GLU A 142 -6.77 1.23 4.91
CA GLU A 142 -7.26 -0.03 5.46
C GLU A 142 -8.10 0.23 6.72
N GLU A 143 -9.03 -0.67 7.01
CA GLU A 143 -9.84 -0.65 8.21
C GLU A 143 -9.50 -1.84 9.10
N ILE A 144 -8.99 -1.55 10.29
CA ILE A 144 -8.76 -2.56 11.30
C ILE A 144 -10.08 -2.85 12.01
N LEU A 145 -10.59 -4.07 11.86
CA LEU A 145 -11.83 -4.49 12.45
C LEU A 145 -11.58 -5.26 13.77
N PHE A 146 -12.02 -4.67 14.88
CA PHE A 146 -12.06 -5.33 16.18
C PHE A 146 -13.38 -6.06 16.33
N ASN A 147 -13.33 -7.40 16.20
CA ASN A 147 -14.49 -8.25 16.30
C ASN A 147 -14.62 -8.78 17.73
N GLU A 148 -15.74 -8.50 18.37
CA GLU A 148 -15.99 -8.84 19.78
C GLU A 148 -14.80 -8.42 20.69
N PRO A 149 -14.46 -7.12 20.76
CA PRO A 149 -13.34 -6.66 21.55
C PRO A 149 -13.49 -7.02 23.03
N THR A 150 -12.39 -7.08 23.76
CA THR A 150 -12.42 -7.18 25.22
C THR A 150 -13.15 -5.98 25.82
N GLU A 151 -13.73 -6.11 27.02
CA GLU A 151 -14.41 -4.99 27.70
C GLU A 151 -13.49 -3.77 27.82
N ALA A 152 -12.23 -3.95 28.20
CA ALA A 152 -11.26 -2.87 28.29
C ALA A 152 -10.98 -2.20 26.94
N MET A 153 -10.83 -3.00 25.87
CA MET A 153 -10.62 -2.45 24.54
C MET A 153 -11.87 -1.78 23.98
N TYR A 154 -13.06 -2.30 24.29
CA TYR A 154 -14.33 -1.68 23.94
C TYR A 154 -14.45 -0.27 24.53
N GLU A 155 -14.10 -0.08 25.80
CA GLU A 155 -14.09 1.23 26.46
C GLU A 155 -13.12 2.19 25.77
N VAL A 156 -11.91 1.73 25.45
CA VAL A 156 -10.90 2.52 24.72
C VAL A 156 -11.43 2.94 23.36
N LEU A 157 -11.99 2.01 22.59
CA LEU A 157 -12.48 2.28 21.25
C LEU A 157 -13.73 3.18 21.24
N THR A 158 -14.63 3.05 22.20
CA THR A 158 -15.82 3.90 22.27
C THR A 158 -15.54 5.31 22.79
N SER A 159 -14.53 5.45 23.64
CA SER A 159 -14.07 6.77 24.12
C SER A 159 -13.33 7.56 23.04
N ASN A 160 -12.71 6.87 22.08
CA ASN A 160 -12.01 7.47 20.95
C ASN A 160 -12.75 7.08 19.66
N LYS A 161 -13.63 7.94 19.19
CA LYS A 161 -14.39 7.66 17.96
C LYS A 161 -13.48 7.66 16.72
N ALA A 162 -13.79 6.77 15.76
CA ALA A 162 -13.15 6.82 14.46
C ALA A 162 -13.48 8.16 13.77
N PRO A 163 -12.54 8.75 13.02
CA PRO A 163 -12.86 9.90 12.18
C PRO A 163 -13.84 9.48 11.10
N GLU A 164 -14.81 10.33 10.82
CA GLU A 164 -15.67 10.14 9.65
C GLU A 164 -14.92 10.59 8.40
N LEU A 165 -14.96 9.76 7.35
CA LEU A 165 -14.35 10.13 6.08
C LEU A 165 -15.10 11.33 5.48
N ALA A 166 -14.34 12.31 5.03
CA ALA A 166 -14.90 13.46 4.30
C ALA A 166 -15.64 12.97 3.04
N PRO A 167 -16.70 13.68 2.61
CA PRO A 167 -17.45 13.27 1.42
C PRO A 167 -16.61 13.25 0.14
N LYS A 168 -15.62 14.17 0.03
CA LYS A 168 -14.79 14.33 -1.17
C LYS A 168 -13.32 14.54 -0.82
N ARG A 169 -12.45 14.03 -1.68
CA ARG A 169 -11.02 14.30 -1.62
C ARG A 169 -10.71 15.78 -1.85
N THR A 170 -9.66 16.24 -1.19
CA THR A 170 -9.07 17.57 -1.40
C THR A 170 -7.57 17.44 -1.48
N GLY A 171 -6.84 18.51 -1.82
CA GLY A 171 -5.36 18.47 -1.86
C GLY A 171 -4.68 18.08 -0.53
N LYS A 172 -5.42 18.10 0.58
CA LYS A 172 -4.94 17.68 1.92
C LYS A 172 -5.53 16.35 2.39
N ILE A 173 -6.69 15.97 1.84
CA ILE A 173 -7.44 14.77 2.21
C ILE A 173 -7.26 13.76 1.07
N MET A 174 -6.44 12.74 1.29
CA MET A 174 -6.13 11.73 0.28
C MET A 174 -7.22 10.66 0.16
N TYR A 175 -7.93 10.38 1.26
CA TYR A 175 -8.98 9.37 1.35
C TYR A 175 -10.28 10.01 1.80
N ALA A 176 -11.36 9.76 1.06
CA ALA A 176 -12.69 10.28 1.31
C ALA A 176 -13.72 9.24 0.83
N GLN A 177 -14.99 9.48 1.10
CA GLN A 177 -16.06 8.54 0.72
C GLN A 177 -16.15 8.33 -0.80
N ASP A 178 -15.79 9.31 -1.61
CA ASP A 178 -15.77 9.22 -3.08
C ASP A 178 -14.59 8.37 -3.62
N THR A 179 -13.56 8.08 -2.80
CA THR A 179 -12.37 7.34 -3.23
C THR A 179 -12.71 5.92 -3.66
N GLU A 180 -13.63 5.25 -2.96
CA GLU A 180 -14.08 3.90 -3.30
C GLU A 180 -14.78 3.87 -4.67
N GLY A 181 -15.69 4.79 -4.92
CA GLY A 181 -16.39 4.90 -6.20
C GLY A 181 -15.45 5.21 -7.38
N GLU A 182 -14.49 6.10 -7.17
CA GLU A 182 -13.48 6.39 -8.21
C GLU A 182 -12.58 5.18 -8.52
N GLU A 183 -12.25 4.37 -7.51
CA GLU A 183 -11.45 3.16 -7.70
C GLU A 183 -12.28 2.07 -8.39
N GLU A 184 -13.56 1.92 -8.05
CA GLU A 184 -14.49 1.04 -8.73
C GLU A 184 -14.62 1.39 -10.22
N ASP A 185 -14.82 2.65 -10.55
CA ASP A 185 -14.87 3.14 -11.94
C ASP A 185 -13.57 2.86 -12.69
N ARG A 186 -12.42 3.08 -12.05
CA ARG A 186 -11.09 2.80 -12.62
C ARG A 186 -10.89 1.32 -12.91
N LEU A 187 -11.27 0.46 -11.98
CA LEU A 187 -11.19 -0.99 -12.14
C LEU A 187 -12.14 -1.49 -13.24
N ALA A 188 -13.36 -0.95 -13.31
CA ALA A 188 -14.31 -1.28 -14.36
C ALA A 188 -13.76 -0.94 -15.76
N GLU A 189 -13.18 0.25 -15.92
CA GLU A 189 -12.55 0.66 -17.18
C GLU A 189 -11.33 -0.21 -17.53
N ALA A 190 -10.49 -0.55 -16.55
CA ALA A 190 -9.35 -1.45 -16.76
C ALA A 190 -9.80 -2.86 -17.20
N ILE A 191 -10.84 -3.41 -16.60
CA ILE A 191 -11.42 -4.70 -16.99
C ILE A 191 -11.90 -4.64 -18.45
N LYS A 192 -12.61 -3.59 -18.83
CA LYS A 192 -13.10 -3.38 -20.20
C LYS A 192 -11.94 -3.37 -21.21
N GLN A 193 -10.88 -2.60 -20.93
CA GLN A 193 -9.70 -2.51 -21.80
C GLN A 193 -9.01 -3.87 -21.95
N VAL A 194 -8.87 -4.64 -20.87
CA VAL A 194 -8.29 -5.99 -20.91
C VAL A 194 -9.17 -6.94 -21.73
N GLN A 195 -10.50 -6.85 -21.62
CA GLN A 195 -11.41 -7.66 -22.43
C GLN A 195 -11.30 -7.32 -23.93
N GLU A 196 -11.27 -6.05 -24.27
CA GLU A 196 -11.07 -5.60 -25.66
C GLU A 196 -9.73 -6.10 -26.24
N LEU A 197 -8.64 -5.95 -25.50
CA LEU A 197 -7.32 -6.45 -25.89
C LEU A 197 -7.28 -7.97 -26.05
N LYS A 198 -7.97 -8.70 -25.18
CA LYS A 198 -8.11 -10.16 -25.26
C LYS A 198 -8.82 -10.58 -26.55
N GLU A 199 -9.92 -9.93 -26.90
CA GLU A 199 -10.67 -10.24 -28.13
C GLU A 199 -9.86 -9.88 -29.40
N GLU A 200 -9.15 -8.76 -29.39
CA GLU A 200 -8.24 -8.38 -30.49
C GLU A 200 -7.11 -9.41 -30.66
N THR A 201 -6.50 -9.82 -29.55
CA THR A 201 -5.41 -10.82 -29.57
C THR A 201 -5.91 -12.18 -30.08
N ARG A 202 -7.11 -12.58 -29.67
CA ARG A 202 -7.77 -13.81 -30.13
C ARG A 202 -8.02 -13.78 -31.64
N LYS A 203 -8.52 -12.66 -32.18
CA LYS A 203 -8.69 -12.48 -33.63
C LYS A 203 -7.36 -12.62 -34.38
N LYS A 204 -6.33 -11.91 -33.89
CA LYS A 204 -4.98 -12.00 -34.48
C LYS A 204 -4.41 -13.42 -34.46
N LEU A 205 -4.68 -14.18 -33.40
CA LEU A 205 -4.27 -15.59 -33.31
C LEU A 205 -4.95 -16.44 -34.36
N ILE A 206 -6.30 -16.33 -34.48
CA ILE A 206 -7.09 -17.07 -35.48
C ILE A 206 -6.60 -16.76 -36.89
N ASP A 207 -6.35 -15.49 -37.20
CA ASP A 207 -5.86 -15.08 -38.53
C ASP A 207 -4.48 -15.66 -38.83
N LYS A 208 -3.57 -15.67 -37.84
CA LYS A 208 -2.26 -16.31 -37.99
C LYS A 208 -2.33 -17.82 -38.15
N GLU A 209 -3.23 -18.49 -37.43
CA GLU A 209 -3.44 -19.93 -37.59
C GLU A 209 -3.97 -20.29 -38.95
N LYS A 210 -4.91 -19.49 -39.51
CA LYS A 210 -5.40 -19.67 -40.88
C LYS A 210 -4.26 -19.48 -41.92
N ALA A 211 -3.51 -18.39 -41.79
CA ALA A 211 -2.37 -18.13 -42.67
C ALA A 211 -1.32 -19.26 -42.63
N LEU A 212 -1.04 -19.77 -41.41
CA LEU A 212 -0.13 -20.89 -41.22
C LEU A 212 -0.65 -22.18 -41.89
N ALA A 213 -1.96 -22.45 -41.77
CA ALA A 213 -2.58 -23.61 -42.42
C ALA A 213 -2.53 -23.52 -43.95
N GLU A 214 -2.77 -22.31 -44.52
CA GLU A 214 -2.65 -22.05 -45.95
C GLU A 214 -1.20 -22.23 -46.45
N MET A 215 -0.23 -21.72 -45.72
CA MET A 215 1.20 -21.89 -46.07
C MET A 215 1.62 -23.38 -46.03
N LYS A 216 1.17 -24.15 -45.03
CA LYS A 216 1.44 -25.58 -44.92
C LYS A 216 0.80 -26.35 -46.10
N ALA A 217 -0.42 -25.99 -46.48
CA ALA A 217 -1.11 -26.61 -47.64
C ALA A 217 -0.40 -26.28 -48.98
N ALA A 218 0.16 -25.07 -49.09
CA ALA A 218 0.94 -24.67 -50.29
C ALA A 218 2.28 -25.41 -50.37
N THR A 219 3.01 -25.54 -49.26
CA THR A 219 4.31 -26.24 -49.20
C THR A 219 4.19 -27.76 -49.35
N GLY A 220 3.05 -28.37 -48.95
CA GLY A 220 2.77 -29.80 -49.14
C GLY A 220 2.50 -30.22 -50.61
N LYS A 221 2.36 -29.27 -51.54
CA LYS A 221 2.13 -29.53 -52.98
C LYS A 221 3.39 -29.70 -53.82
N TYR A 222 4.57 -29.54 -53.23
CA TYR A 222 5.80 -29.84 -53.96
C TYR A 222 6.21 -31.30 -53.76
N PRO A 223 6.32 -32.12 -54.87
CA PRO A 223 6.79 -33.48 -54.73
C PRO A 223 8.23 -33.47 -54.23
N LYS A 224 8.53 -34.30 -53.26
CA LYS A 224 9.91 -34.55 -52.84
C LYS A 224 10.61 -35.18 -54.04
N SER A 225 11.53 -34.45 -54.66
CA SER A 225 12.49 -34.96 -55.62
C SER A 225 13.54 -35.80 -54.95
#